data_eba5de79a4d14d93638dd76295a995f4
#
_entry.id   eba5de79a4d14d93638dd76295a995f4
#
_cell.length_a   1.000
_cell.length_b   1.000
_cell.length_c   1.000
_cell.angle_alpha   90.00
_cell.angle_beta   90.00
_cell.angle_gamma   90.00
#
_symmetry.space_group_name_H-M   'P 1'
#
loop_
_entity.id
_entity.type
_entity.pdbx_description
1 polymer ?
#
loop_
_entity_poly.entity_id
_entity_poly.type
_entity_poly.pdbx_seq_one_letter_code
_entity_poly.pdbx_strand_id
1 'polypeptide(L)'
;KTKNNLVADGCVIEGDVENCVLFRGVKIAKGAKIRNSVLMQDTVVNAGARLDYVVTDKNVTIEVGQELKGTDTQPFYVAKGHTV
;
A
#
# COMPACT_ATOMS: atom_id res chain seq x y z
N LYS A 1 -7.33 6.77 8.88
CA LYS A 1 -7.17 6.00 10.10
C LYS A 1 -6.00 5.04 10.00
N THR A 2 -5.11 5.09 10.97
CA THR A 2 -3.94 4.23 10.97
C THR A 2 -3.88 3.45 12.28
N LYS A 3 -3.41 2.20 12.21
CA LYS A 3 -3.31 1.34 13.36
C LYS A 3 -2.18 0.33 13.18
N ASN A 4 -1.28 0.28 14.15
CA ASN A 4 -0.22 -0.72 14.19
C ASN A 4 0.65 -0.71 12.93
N ASN A 5 1.15 0.47 12.57
CA ASN A 5 1.95 0.64 11.36
C ASN A 5 3.34 1.16 11.68
N LEU A 6 4.28 0.81 10.81
CA LEU A 6 5.60 1.44 10.80
C LEU A 6 5.65 2.33 9.56
N VAL A 7 5.76 3.64 9.77
CA VAL A 7 5.64 4.62 8.69
C VAL A 7 6.90 5.48 8.63
N ALA A 8 7.55 5.48 7.48
CA ALA A 8 8.74 6.30 7.26
C ALA A 8 8.37 7.74 6.88
N ASP A 9 9.39 8.57 6.71
CA ASP A 9 9.21 9.99 6.43
C ASP A 9 8.53 10.25 5.08
N GLY A 10 7.84 11.37 5.00
CA GLY A 10 7.27 11.85 3.74
C GLY A 10 6.03 11.13 3.27
N CYS A 11 5.45 10.27 4.09
CA CYS A 11 4.21 9.59 3.72
C CYS A 11 3.02 10.50 3.89
N VAL A 12 2.06 10.38 2.99
CA VAL A 12 0.77 11.05 3.08
C VAL A 12 -0.30 9.97 3.14
N ILE A 13 -1.01 9.89 4.27
CA ILE A 13 -1.97 8.83 4.51
C ILE A 13 -3.34 9.44 4.73
N GLU A 14 -4.22 9.30 3.75
CA GLU A 14 -5.59 9.78 3.84
C GLU A 14 -6.60 8.63 3.88
N GLY A 15 -6.14 7.41 3.71
CA GLY A 15 -6.96 6.21 3.79
C GLY A 15 -6.79 5.46 5.10
N ASP A 16 -7.35 4.26 5.14
CA ASP A 16 -7.24 3.37 6.29
C ASP A 16 -6.06 2.41 6.08
N VAL A 17 -5.13 2.43 7.03
CA VAL A 17 -3.94 1.57 6.96
C VAL A 17 -3.81 0.85 8.28
N GLU A 18 -3.64 -0.47 8.21
CA GLU A 18 -3.57 -1.28 9.42
C GLU A 18 -2.55 -2.40 9.24
N ASN A 19 -1.64 -2.52 10.21
CA ASN A 19 -0.67 -3.60 10.27
C ASN A 19 0.25 -3.62 9.06
N CYS A 20 0.75 -2.44 8.67
CA CYS A 20 1.55 -2.27 7.47
C CYS A 20 2.90 -1.64 7.76
N VAL A 21 3.82 -1.82 6.82
CA VAL A 21 5.08 -1.09 6.78
C VAL A 21 5.08 -0.22 5.53
N LEU A 22 5.20 1.09 5.73
CA LEU A 22 5.21 2.06 4.64
C LEU A 22 6.57 2.71 4.59
N PHE A 23 7.26 2.55 3.47
CA PHE A 23 8.55 3.16 3.24
C PHE A 23 8.38 4.63 2.84
N ARG A 24 9.49 5.32 2.66
CA ARG A 24 9.51 6.75 2.42
C ARG A 24 8.68 7.15 1.20
N GLY A 25 7.94 8.25 1.33
CA GLY A 25 7.21 8.85 0.22
C GLY A 25 5.95 8.13 -0.24
N VAL A 26 5.47 7.15 0.53
CA VAL A 26 4.25 6.42 0.18
C VAL A 26 3.04 7.34 0.31
N LYS A 27 2.14 7.29 -0.66
CA LYS A 27 0.92 8.09 -0.66
C LYS A 27 -0.30 7.18 -0.74
N ILE A 28 -1.19 7.32 0.24
CA ILE A 28 -2.42 6.54 0.32
C ILE A 28 -3.59 7.49 0.21
N ALA A 29 -4.36 7.37 -0.85
CA ALA A 29 -5.48 8.25 -1.11
C ALA A 29 -6.68 7.93 -0.23
N LYS A 30 -7.57 8.89 -0.13
CA LYS A 30 -8.80 8.76 0.64
C LYS A 30 -9.64 7.59 0.14
N GLY A 31 -10.19 6.83 1.08
CA GLY A 31 -11.04 5.68 0.75
C GLY A 31 -10.29 4.39 0.48
N ALA A 32 -8.96 4.43 0.33
CA ALA A 32 -8.19 3.20 0.20
C ALA A 32 -8.10 2.49 1.54
N LYS A 33 -8.06 1.16 1.49
CA LYS A 33 -7.94 0.33 2.70
C LYS A 33 -6.81 -0.66 2.50
N ILE A 34 -5.82 -0.61 3.37
CA ILE A 34 -4.62 -1.43 3.25
C ILE A 34 -4.38 -2.19 4.54
N ARG A 35 -4.20 -3.49 4.42
CA ARG A 35 -3.99 -4.38 5.56
C ARG A 35 -2.80 -5.28 5.31
N ASN A 36 -1.99 -5.52 6.36
CA ASN A 36 -0.98 -6.58 6.37
C ASN A 36 -0.02 -6.49 5.19
N SER A 37 0.37 -5.28 4.80
CA SER A 37 1.11 -5.07 3.57
C SER A 37 2.41 -4.31 3.81
N VAL A 38 3.33 -4.45 2.86
CA VAL A 38 4.59 -3.71 2.84
C VAL A 38 4.64 -2.92 1.55
N LEU A 39 4.66 -1.61 1.65
CA LEU A 39 4.70 -0.73 0.49
C LEU A 39 6.04 -0.02 0.46
N MET A 40 6.80 -0.26 -0.60
CA MET A 40 8.12 0.31 -0.73
C MET A 40 8.08 1.76 -1.18
N GLN A 41 9.25 2.37 -1.27
CA GLN A 41 9.42 3.80 -1.52
C GLN A 41 8.60 4.30 -2.71
N ASP A 42 7.90 5.40 -2.49
CA ASP A 42 7.14 6.13 -3.51
C ASP A 42 6.00 5.33 -4.16
N THR A 43 5.49 4.33 -3.45
CA THR A 43 4.27 3.66 -3.87
C THR A 43 3.09 4.60 -3.69
N VAL A 44 2.22 4.64 -4.70
CA VAL A 44 0.98 5.43 -4.66
C VAL A 44 -0.20 4.50 -4.73
N VAL A 45 -1.09 4.60 -3.75
CA VAL A 45 -2.34 3.82 -3.73
C VAL A 45 -3.50 4.79 -3.90
N ASN A 46 -4.22 4.63 -4.98
CA ASN A 46 -5.30 5.56 -5.33
C ASN A 46 -6.61 5.23 -4.61
N ALA A 47 -7.58 6.12 -4.79
CA ALA A 47 -8.83 6.11 -4.03
C ALA A 47 -9.57 4.78 -4.17
N GLY A 48 -10.10 4.29 -3.06
CA GLY A 48 -10.94 3.09 -3.05
C GLY A 48 -10.23 1.78 -3.26
N ALA A 49 -8.92 1.78 -3.46
CA ALA A 49 -8.17 0.52 -3.63
C ALA A 49 -8.16 -0.27 -2.32
N ARG A 50 -8.13 -1.58 -2.43
CA ARG A 50 -8.07 -2.47 -1.27
C ARG A 50 -6.91 -3.43 -1.41
N LEU A 51 -6.01 -3.41 -0.45
CA LEU A 51 -4.83 -4.28 -0.44
C LEU A 51 -4.81 -5.11 0.82
N ASP A 52 -4.54 -6.40 0.68
CA ASP A 52 -4.39 -7.30 1.81
C ASP A 52 -3.27 -8.29 1.49
N TYR A 53 -2.24 -8.34 2.34
CA TYR A 53 -1.05 -9.15 2.13
C TYR A 53 -0.41 -8.87 0.77
N VAL A 54 -0.16 -7.59 0.51
CA VAL A 54 0.46 -7.11 -0.72
C VAL A 54 1.84 -6.55 -0.38
N VAL A 55 2.81 -6.86 -1.22
CA VAL A 55 4.14 -6.26 -1.16
C VAL A 55 4.37 -5.52 -2.47
N THR A 56 4.58 -4.22 -2.40
CA THR A 56 4.95 -3.45 -3.60
C THR A 56 6.42 -3.12 -3.56
N ASP A 57 7.06 -3.18 -4.71
CA ASP A 57 8.40 -2.64 -4.85
C ASP A 57 8.31 -1.12 -5.05
N LYS A 58 9.42 -0.47 -5.37
CA LYS A 58 9.48 1.00 -5.48
C LYS A 58 8.69 1.52 -6.68
N ASN A 59 8.15 2.70 -6.53
CA ASN A 59 7.49 3.44 -7.61
C ASN A 59 6.34 2.67 -8.27
N VAL A 60 5.59 1.95 -7.44
CA VAL A 60 4.40 1.24 -7.90
C VAL A 60 3.19 2.15 -7.77
N THR A 61 2.29 2.08 -8.72
CA THR A 61 1.01 2.78 -8.66
C THR A 61 -0.12 1.76 -8.66
N ILE A 62 -0.97 1.83 -7.65
CA ILE A 62 -2.18 1.02 -7.58
C ILE A 62 -3.35 1.92 -7.97
N GLU A 63 -4.07 1.53 -9.01
CA GLU A 63 -5.12 2.38 -9.57
C GLU A 63 -6.38 2.41 -8.72
N VAL A 64 -7.25 3.36 -9.02
CA VAL A 64 -8.52 3.56 -8.31
C VAL A 64 -9.32 2.27 -8.30
N GLY A 65 -9.81 1.89 -7.11
CA GLY A 65 -10.72 0.77 -6.95
C GLY A 65 -10.13 -0.62 -7.11
N GLN A 66 -8.82 -0.74 -7.32
CA GLN A 66 -8.19 -2.05 -7.46
C GLN A 66 -8.25 -2.84 -6.17
N GLU A 67 -8.44 -4.14 -6.31
CA GLU A 67 -8.43 -5.05 -5.18
C GLU A 67 -7.35 -6.10 -5.40
N LEU A 68 -6.35 -6.08 -4.53
CA LEU A 68 -5.24 -7.02 -4.59
C LEU A 68 -5.16 -7.78 -3.27
N LYS A 69 -5.04 -9.10 -3.36
CA LYS A 69 -5.03 -9.92 -2.17
C LYS A 69 -4.07 -11.09 -2.30
N GLY A 70 -3.19 -11.20 -1.33
CA GLY A 70 -2.35 -12.37 -1.15
C GLY A 70 -2.71 -13.09 0.14
N THR A 71 -1.79 -13.88 0.66
CA THR A 71 -1.90 -14.54 1.96
C THR A 71 -0.63 -14.29 2.75
N ASP A 72 -0.63 -14.63 4.04
CA ASP A 72 0.55 -14.44 4.88
C ASP A 72 1.74 -15.28 4.42
N THR A 73 1.50 -16.43 3.81
CA THR A 73 2.57 -17.29 3.30
C THR A 73 2.90 -17.00 1.84
N GLN A 74 2.01 -16.32 1.12
CA GLN A 74 2.22 -16.03 -0.30
C GLN A 74 1.65 -14.67 -0.63
N PRO A 75 2.36 -13.59 -0.28
CA PRO A 75 1.88 -12.24 -0.56
C PRO A 75 1.79 -11.97 -2.06
N PHE A 76 0.91 -11.05 -2.41
CA PHE A 76 0.79 -10.58 -3.78
C PHE A 76 1.88 -9.54 -4.02
N TYR A 77 2.81 -9.83 -4.90
CA TYR A 77 3.95 -8.96 -5.16
C TYR A 77 3.74 -8.13 -6.43
N VAL A 78 4.02 -6.84 -6.35
CA VAL A 78 3.97 -5.94 -7.50
C VAL A 78 5.38 -5.41 -7.76
N ALA A 79 5.88 -5.66 -8.95
CA ALA A 79 7.25 -5.32 -9.32
C ALA A 79 7.45 -3.81 -9.50
N LYS A 80 8.70 -3.40 -9.33
CA LYS A 80 9.12 -1.99 -9.40
C LYS A 80 8.59 -1.28 -10.64
N GLY A 81 8.02 -0.10 -10.43
CA GLY A 81 7.58 0.78 -11.50
C GLY A 81 6.28 0.39 -12.18
N HIS A 82 5.65 -0.69 -11.74
CA HIS A 82 4.42 -1.14 -12.38
C HIS A 82 3.21 -0.34 -11.91
N THR A 83 2.23 -0.25 -12.80
CA THR A 83 0.90 0.28 -12.50
C THR A 83 -0.10 -0.86 -12.62
N VAL A 84 -0.85 -1.10 -11.60
CA VAL A 84 -1.88 -2.15 -11.60
C VAL A 84 -3.21 -1.61 -11.14
#